data_1d603b82914bfc27d2a95519991e0af9
#
_entry.id   1d603b82914bfc27d2a95519991e0af9
#
_cell.length_a   1.000
_cell.length_b   1.000
_cell.length_c   1.000
_cell.angle_alpha   90.00
_cell.angle_beta   90.00
_cell.angle_gamma   90.00
#
_symmetry.space_group_name_H-M   'P 1'
#
loop_
_entity.id
_entity.type
_entity.pdbx_description
1 polymer ?
#
loop_
_entity_poly.entity_id
_entity_poly.type
_entity_poly.pdbx_seq_one_letter_code
_entity_poly.pdbx_strand_id
1 'polypeptide(L)'
;MAQNYYDMLGVNKNVSDKDIKAAYRRMARKLHPDVNPNDAGAQEKFKKVNEAYEVIGDPTRRKDYDQFGENWKHADQMRNMGGGAGMGFDLSDLFGSARARGGGGFGDPFGGMGGQAPRPVRHEGAIEISLDEVYTGVTRRISIGSGRPGMNANRDLEVQIPKGVRDGRRIRLRPDENTEITITVKVRSDGRFSRDGANLRAVVAVPLLSAVLGGEVEVPTMTGRVALQIPAGTQNGRSFKIRGKGLPKVNSDSFGDLYTTINIRLPDSLNERERDLYKELRDLRSGAALTQENDDAEAVVDAGKEEGDA
;
A
#
# COMPACT_ATOMS: atom_id res chain seq x y z
N MET A 1 -0.01 -8.22 -51.62
CA MET A 1 -0.85 -7.11 -51.10
C MET A 1 -0.25 -6.67 -49.79
N ALA A 2 0.20 -5.42 -49.74
CA ALA A 2 0.78 -4.88 -48.53
C ALA A 2 -0.31 -4.80 -47.44
N GLN A 3 -0.02 -5.35 -46.27
CA GLN A 3 -0.95 -5.35 -45.13
C GLN A 3 -0.95 -3.96 -44.47
N ASN A 4 -2.09 -3.30 -44.51
CA ASN A 4 -2.29 -2.02 -43.86
C ASN A 4 -2.13 -2.13 -42.31
N TYR A 5 -1.41 -1.22 -41.66
CA TYR A 5 -1.19 -1.23 -40.21
C TYR A 5 -2.49 -1.18 -39.40
N TYR A 6 -3.55 -0.56 -39.91
CA TYR A 6 -4.88 -0.58 -39.30
C TYR A 6 -5.48 -2.00 -39.29
N ASP A 7 -5.33 -2.74 -40.41
CA ASP A 7 -5.81 -4.11 -40.53
C ASP A 7 -5.04 -5.07 -39.61
N MET A 8 -3.74 -4.83 -39.42
CA MET A 8 -2.92 -5.60 -38.49
C MET A 8 -3.37 -5.47 -37.03
N LEU A 9 -3.86 -4.28 -36.63
CA LEU A 9 -4.45 -4.04 -35.31
C LEU A 9 -5.95 -4.38 -35.25
N GLY A 10 -6.57 -4.70 -36.39
CA GLY A 10 -8.00 -4.99 -36.49
C GLY A 10 -8.89 -3.81 -36.17
N VAL A 11 -8.51 -2.60 -36.65
CA VAL A 11 -9.23 -1.35 -36.45
C VAL A 11 -9.43 -0.60 -37.78
N ASN A 12 -10.42 0.29 -37.82
CA ASN A 12 -10.67 1.14 -39.00
C ASN A 12 -9.73 2.36 -39.00
N LYS A 13 -9.46 2.91 -40.21
CA LYS A 13 -8.60 4.10 -40.39
C LYS A 13 -9.05 5.33 -39.58
N ASN A 14 -10.34 5.48 -39.31
CA ASN A 14 -10.91 6.63 -38.59
C ASN A 14 -11.01 6.41 -37.06
N VAL A 15 -10.33 5.41 -36.52
CA VAL A 15 -10.39 5.05 -35.10
C VAL A 15 -9.67 6.07 -34.20
N SER A 16 -10.12 6.23 -32.96
CA SER A 16 -9.47 7.11 -31.98
C SER A 16 -8.14 6.53 -31.49
N ASP A 17 -7.21 7.38 -31.07
CA ASP A 17 -5.91 6.96 -30.50
C ASP A 17 -6.08 6.06 -29.26
N LYS A 18 -7.14 6.29 -28.49
CA LYS A 18 -7.53 5.46 -27.34
C LYS A 18 -7.86 4.03 -27.77
N ASP A 19 -8.59 3.90 -28.87
CA ASP A 19 -9.01 2.59 -29.39
C ASP A 19 -7.87 1.86 -30.08
N ILE A 20 -6.94 2.56 -30.76
CA ILE A 20 -5.69 2.00 -31.27
C ILE A 20 -4.89 1.36 -30.12
N LYS A 21 -4.73 2.09 -29.01
CA LYS A 21 -4.02 1.60 -27.84
C LYS A 21 -4.73 0.41 -27.16
N ALA A 22 -6.05 0.39 -27.19
CA ALA A 22 -6.85 -0.73 -26.67
C ALA A 22 -6.72 -1.97 -27.55
N ALA A 23 -6.79 -1.80 -28.88
CA ALA A 23 -6.60 -2.87 -29.86
C ALA A 23 -5.21 -3.50 -29.77
N TYR A 24 -4.16 -2.68 -29.71
CA TYR A 24 -2.79 -3.14 -29.51
C TYR A 24 -2.66 -3.98 -28.24
N ARG A 25 -3.15 -3.49 -27.09
CA ARG A 25 -3.07 -4.25 -25.82
C ARG A 25 -3.78 -5.61 -25.90
N ARG A 26 -4.91 -5.68 -26.59
CA ARG A 26 -5.65 -6.92 -26.81
C ARG A 26 -4.86 -7.91 -27.65
N MET A 27 -4.28 -7.45 -28.78
CA MET A 27 -3.49 -8.28 -29.68
C MET A 27 -2.16 -8.71 -29.05
N ALA A 28 -1.48 -7.80 -28.36
CA ALA A 28 -0.23 -8.07 -27.65
C ALA A 28 -0.39 -9.16 -26.59
N ARG A 29 -1.47 -9.13 -25.80
CA ARG A 29 -1.76 -10.20 -24.82
C ARG A 29 -2.04 -11.54 -25.50
N LYS A 30 -2.77 -11.53 -26.61
CA LYS A 30 -3.14 -12.76 -27.33
C LYS A 30 -1.94 -13.41 -28.00
N LEU A 31 -0.99 -12.63 -28.51
CA LEU A 31 0.18 -13.08 -29.26
C LEU A 31 1.46 -13.11 -28.43
N HIS A 32 1.38 -12.87 -27.09
CA HIS A 32 2.55 -12.82 -26.23
C HIS A 32 3.32 -14.15 -26.24
N PRO A 33 4.67 -14.12 -26.27
CA PRO A 33 5.49 -15.34 -26.27
C PRO A 33 5.24 -16.25 -25.07
N ASP A 34 4.94 -15.66 -23.89
CA ASP A 34 4.64 -16.44 -22.67
C ASP A 34 3.30 -17.21 -22.77
N VAL A 35 2.35 -16.70 -23.58
CA VAL A 35 1.05 -17.34 -23.80
C VAL A 35 1.10 -18.33 -24.97
N ASN A 36 2.02 -18.10 -25.92
CA ASN A 36 2.20 -18.95 -27.11
C ASN A 36 3.67 -19.41 -27.22
N PRO A 37 4.18 -20.22 -26.27
CA PRO A 37 5.54 -20.72 -26.31
C PRO A 37 5.68 -21.66 -27.51
N ASN A 38 6.69 -21.39 -28.37
CA ASN A 38 7.02 -22.15 -29.58
C ASN A 38 6.08 -22.00 -30.81
N ASP A 39 5.16 -21.04 -30.82
CA ASP A 39 4.38 -20.70 -32.02
C ASP A 39 5.10 -19.59 -32.81
N ALA A 40 5.85 -20.03 -33.88
CA ALA A 40 6.54 -19.10 -34.76
C ALA A 40 5.57 -18.17 -35.51
N GLY A 41 4.34 -18.61 -35.80
CA GLY A 41 3.32 -17.78 -36.43
C GLY A 41 2.78 -16.70 -35.51
N ALA A 42 2.63 -16.99 -34.21
CA ALA A 42 2.26 -15.99 -33.21
C ALA A 42 3.37 -14.96 -33.02
N GLN A 43 4.63 -15.38 -33.01
CA GLN A 43 5.78 -14.47 -32.87
C GLN A 43 5.91 -13.52 -34.09
N GLU A 44 5.71 -14.00 -35.32
CA GLU A 44 5.70 -13.12 -36.48
C GLU A 44 4.55 -12.13 -36.47
N LYS A 45 3.34 -12.55 -36.08
CA LYS A 45 2.19 -11.67 -35.93
C LYS A 45 2.43 -10.63 -34.81
N PHE A 46 3.06 -11.02 -33.73
CA PHE A 46 3.42 -10.12 -32.63
C PHE A 46 4.39 -9.02 -33.10
N LYS A 47 5.41 -9.37 -33.91
CA LYS A 47 6.33 -8.39 -34.50
C LYS A 47 5.58 -7.37 -35.37
N LYS A 48 4.70 -7.87 -36.25
CA LYS A 48 3.88 -7.01 -37.14
C LYS A 48 2.92 -6.09 -36.36
N VAL A 49 2.32 -6.60 -35.30
CA VAL A 49 1.44 -5.80 -34.40
C VAL A 49 2.21 -4.71 -33.67
N ASN A 50 3.44 -5.00 -33.23
CA ASN A 50 4.31 -4.00 -32.60
C ASN A 50 4.74 -2.93 -33.59
N GLU A 51 5.17 -3.33 -34.81
CA GLU A 51 5.52 -2.39 -35.87
C GLU A 51 4.32 -1.50 -36.25
N ALA A 52 3.14 -2.06 -36.40
CA ALA A 52 1.92 -1.30 -36.67
C ALA A 52 1.63 -0.27 -35.59
N TYR A 53 1.74 -0.66 -34.31
CA TYR A 53 1.48 0.23 -33.18
C TYR A 53 2.55 1.33 -33.05
N GLU A 54 3.81 1.06 -33.38
CA GLU A 54 4.88 2.04 -33.36
C GLU A 54 4.62 3.19 -34.36
N VAL A 55 3.97 2.89 -35.47
CA VAL A 55 3.65 3.86 -36.51
C VAL A 55 2.33 4.58 -36.23
N ILE A 56 1.22 3.84 -36.08
CA ILE A 56 -0.11 4.46 -35.96
C ILE A 56 -0.50 4.79 -34.53
N GLY A 57 0.30 4.39 -33.54
CA GLY A 57 0.13 4.74 -32.13
C GLY A 57 0.68 6.12 -31.76
N ASP A 58 1.54 6.71 -32.60
CA ASP A 58 2.03 8.08 -32.48
C ASP A 58 1.29 9.01 -33.42
N PRO A 59 0.68 10.10 -32.94
CA PRO A 59 -0.13 11.01 -33.79
C PRO A 59 0.63 11.62 -34.97
N THR A 60 1.95 11.82 -34.84
CA THR A 60 2.79 12.41 -35.90
C THR A 60 3.07 11.37 -36.98
N ARG A 61 3.57 10.20 -36.61
CA ARG A 61 3.86 9.10 -37.53
C ARG A 61 2.58 8.56 -38.18
N ARG A 62 1.46 8.58 -37.48
CA ARG A 62 0.15 8.20 -38.03
C ARG A 62 -0.23 9.12 -39.20
N LYS A 63 -0.07 10.45 -39.05
CA LYS A 63 -0.31 11.41 -40.13
C LYS A 63 0.58 11.16 -41.34
N ASP A 64 1.86 10.89 -41.11
CA ASP A 64 2.82 10.60 -42.18
C ASP A 64 2.46 9.27 -42.88
N TYR A 65 2.05 8.26 -42.13
CA TYR A 65 1.56 6.99 -42.69
C TYR A 65 0.24 7.15 -43.45
N ASP A 66 -0.69 7.97 -42.93
CA ASP A 66 -1.98 8.25 -43.60
C ASP A 66 -1.81 9.02 -44.91
N GLN A 67 -0.76 9.83 -45.02
CA GLN A 67 -0.43 10.63 -46.18
C GLN A 67 0.41 9.90 -47.24
N PHE A 68 1.40 9.12 -46.79
CA PHE A 68 2.43 8.51 -47.67
C PHE A 68 2.34 6.97 -47.74
N GLY A 69 1.45 6.36 -46.98
CA GLY A 69 1.30 4.89 -46.93
C GLY A 69 2.59 4.20 -46.52
N GLU A 70 2.99 3.15 -47.27
CA GLU A 70 4.23 2.38 -47.01
C GLU A 70 5.50 3.19 -47.16
N ASN A 71 5.46 4.32 -47.84
CA ASN A 71 6.62 5.21 -48.05
C ASN A 71 6.84 6.19 -46.88
N TRP A 72 6.10 6.06 -45.78
CA TRP A 72 6.24 6.92 -44.62
C TRP A 72 7.67 6.97 -44.06
N LYS A 73 8.44 5.88 -44.19
CA LYS A 73 9.85 5.84 -43.79
C LYS A 73 10.75 6.80 -44.60
N HIS A 74 10.39 7.06 -45.86
CA HIS A 74 11.10 8.03 -46.71
C HIS A 74 10.70 9.47 -46.37
N ALA A 75 9.49 9.71 -45.93
CA ALA A 75 9.05 11.02 -45.44
C ALA A 75 9.82 11.43 -44.16
N ASP A 76 10.11 10.49 -43.29
CA ASP A 76 10.91 10.68 -42.07
C ASP A 76 12.40 10.96 -42.44
N GLN A 77 12.95 10.30 -43.44
CA GLN A 77 14.30 10.59 -43.96
C GLN A 77 14.39 11.96 -44.62
N MET A 78 13.40 12.40 -45.39
CA MET A 78 13.37 13.74 -45.96
C MET A 78 13.29 14.85 -44.91
N ARG A 79 12.53 14.63 -43.84
CA ARG A 79 12.41 15.56 -42.70
C ARG A 79 13.73 15.64 -41.92
N ASN A 80 14.47 14.52 -41.79
CA ASN A 80 15.77 14.47 -41.13
C ASN A 80 16.92 15.03 -41.99
N MET A 81 16.79 15.06 -43.31
CA MET A 81 17.79 15.71 -44.19
C MET A 81 17.67 17.24 -44.23
N GLY A 82 16.50 17.80 -43.84
CA GLY A 82 16.28 19.27 -43.81
C GLY A 82 16.54 19.93 -42.46
N GLY A 83 16.90 19.22 -41.43
CA GLY A 83 17.19 19.76 -40.11
C GLY A 83 18.00 18.78 -39.28
N GLY A 84 19.26 19.07 -39.15
CA GLY A 84 20.34 18.38 -38.43
C GLY A 84 20.01 17.21 -37.52
N ALA A 85 20.67 16.10 -37.79
CA ALA A 85 21.02 15.01 -36.88
C ALA A 85 19.90 14.35 -36.04
N GLY A 86 19.36 13.24 -36.55
CA GLY A 86 18.53 12.30 -35.79
C GLY A 86 18.85 10.87 -36.20
N MET A 87 19.53 10.16 -35.32
CA MET A 87 19.94 8.76 -35.44
C MET A 87 18.73 7.84 -35.62
N GLY A 88 18.69 7.10 -36.72
CA GLY A 88 17.82 5.95 -36.89
C GLY A 88 18.25 4.84 -35.92
N PHE A 89 17.43 4.53 -34.96
CA PHE A 89 17.57 3.31 -34.17
C PHE A 89 17.07 2.15 -35.01
N ASP A 90 17.98 1.32 -35.49
CA ASP A 90 17.66 0.02 -36.09
C ASP A 90 17.28 -0.96 -34.99
N LEU A 91 15.99 -1.35 -34.99
CA LEU A 91 15.44 -2.28 -34.01
C LEU A 91 16.03 -3.69 -34.13
N SER A 92 16.73 -4.01 -35.24
CA SER A 92 17.46 -5.26 -35.40
C SER A 92 18.66 -5.38 -34.46
N ASP A 93 19.27 -4.28 -34.05
CA ASP A 93 20.37 -4.26 -33.08
C ASP A 93 19.90 -4.47 -31.62
N LEU A 94 18.66 -4.10 -31.29
CA LEU A 94 18.11 -4.29 -29.95
C LEU A 94 17.70 -5.75 -29.70
N PHE A 95 17.30 -6.48 -30.74
CA PHE A 95 16.91 -7.89 -30.63
C PHE A 95 18.01 -8.89 -31.01
N GLY A 96 19.07 -8.44 -31.67
CA GLY A 96 20.20 -9.29 -32.07
C GLY A 96 21.22 -9.56 -30.96
N SER A 97 21.32 -8.70 -29.96
CA SER A 97 22.38 -8.78 -28.93
C SER A 97 21.99 -9.55 -27.65
N ALA A 98 20.77 -10.06 -27.54
CA ALA A 98 20.35 -10.89 -26.41
C ALA A 98 20.84 -12.35 -26.48
N ARG A 99 21.65 -12.72 -27.46
CA ARG A 99 22.12 -14.12 -27.65
C ARG A 99 23.61 -14.28 -27.92
N ALA A 100 24.46 -13.56 -27.20
CA ALA A 100 25.87 -13.97 -27.11
C ALA A 100 26.56 -13.38 -25.88
N ARG A 101 26.62 -14.18 -24.83
CA ARG A 101 27.81 -14.50 -24.03
C ARG A 101 28.72 -13.36 -23.58
N GLY A 102 28.74 -13.12 -22.28
CA GLY A 102 29.90 -12.95 -21.43
C GLY A 102 31.08 -12.10 -21.92
N GLY A 103 31.39 -11.06 -21.14
CA GLY A 103 32.76 -10.63 -20.95
C GLY A 103 33.22 -9.48 -21.80
N GLY A 104 33.65 -8.41 -21.14
CA GLY A 104 34.72 -7.55 -21.63
C GLY A 104 34.28 -6.22 -22.24
N GLY A 105 34.67 -5.14 -21.55
CA GLY A 105 34.46 -3.77 -21.91
C GLY A 105 34.89 -3.42 -23.33
N PHE A 106 34.00 -2.68 -23.99
CA PHE A 106 34.42 -1.82 -25.09
C PHE A 106 34.00 -0.40 -24.74
N GLY A 107 34.99 0.40 -24.52
CA GLY A 107 34.87 1.84 -24.36
C GLY A 107 34.14 2.46 -25.53
N ASP A 108 33.21 3.30 -25.21
CA ASP A 108 32.36 4.10 -26.10
C ASP A 108 33.25 5.13 -26.85
N PRO A 109 33.51 4.99 -28.19
CA PRO A 109 34.32 5.98 -28.92
C PRO A 109 33.50 7.22 -29.36
N PHE A 110 32.21 7.34 -28.94
CA PHE A 110 31.36 8.46 -29.29
C PHE A 110 30.79 9.21 -28.06
N GLY A 111 31.50 9.18 -26.94
CA GLY A 111 31.14 9.91 -25.72
C GLY A 111 31.45 11.41 -25.80
N GLY A 112 30.96 12.10 -26.80
CA GLY A 112 31.20 13.54 -26.85
C GLY A 112 30.36 14.23 -27.91
N MET A 113 29.27 14.84 -27.50
CA MET A 113 28.45 15.84 -28.20
C MET A 113 27.02 15.46 -28.57
N GLY A 114 26.28 14.96 -27.61
CA GLY A 114 24.81 14.97 -27.65
C GLY A 114 24.34 15.52 -26.33
N GLY A 115 23.77 16.71 -26.32
CA GLY A 115 23.17 17.31 -25.13
C GLY A 115 22.13 16.38 -24.54
N GLN A 116 22.53 15.56 -23.56
CA GLN A 116 21.59 14.81 -22.75
C GLN A 116 20.68 15.82 -22.07
N ALA A 117 19.40 15.78 -22.39
CA ALA A 117 18.42 16.46 -21.56
C ALA A 117 18.75 16.11 -20.09
N PRO A 118 18.91 17.09 -19.22
CA PRO A 118 19.35 16.85 -17.84
C PRO A 118 18.38 15.87 -17.20
N ARG A 119 18.89 14.67 -16.86
CA ARG A 119 18.08 13.68 -16.13
C ARG A 119 17.72 14.32 -14.80
N PRO A 120 16.44 14.27 -14.38
CA PRO A 120 16.05 14.84 -13.11
C PRO A 120 16.85 14.21 -11.98
N VAL A 121 17.43 15.06 -11.14
CA VAL A 121 18.14 14.63 -9.93
C VAL A 121 17.09 14.08 -8.97
N ARG A 122 17.25 12.82 -8.57
CA ARG A 122 16.32 12.16 -7.65
C ARG A 122 16.90 12.19 -6.24
N HIS A 123 16.11 12.72 -5.32
CA HIS A 123 16.41 12.70 -3.90
C HIS A 123 15.41 11.78 -3.21
N GLU A 124 15.91 10.94 -2.32
CA GLU A 124 15.06 10.11 -1.46
C GLU A 124 15.32 10.49 -0.01
N GLY A 125 14.24 10.61 0.75
CA GLY A 125 14.29 10.91 2.18
C GLY A 125 13.22 10.16 2.94
N ALA A 126 13.36 10.11 4.26
CA ALA A 126 12.34 9.60 5.15
C ALA A 126 12.00 10.68 6.18
N ILE A 127 10.72 10.76 6.53
CA ILE A 127 10.24 11.64 7.57
C ILE A 127 9.50 10.82 8.62
N GLU A 128 9.87 11.00 9.88
CA GLU A 128 9.19 10.34 10.98
C GLU A 128 8.12 11.25 11.57
N ILE A 129 6.93 10.69 11.77
CA ILE A 129 5.79 11.36 12.37
C ILE A 129 5.21 10.53 13.51
N SER A 130 4.61 11.20 14.49
CA SER A 130 3.89 10.54 15.59
C SER A 130 2.49 10.12 15.17
N LEU A 131 1.84 9.31 16.01
CA LEU A 131 0.46 8.91 15.79
C LEU A 131 -0.51 10.11 15.94
N ASP A 132 -0.18 11.06 16.81
CA ASP A 132 -0.93 12.31 16.98
C ASP A 132 -0.86 13.17 15.69
N GLU A 133 0.30 13.22 15.03
CA GLU A 133 0.45 13.91 13.74
C GLU A 133 -0.27 13.17 12.58
N VAL A 134 -0.39 11.86 12.65
CA VAL A 134 -1.26 11.11 11.72
C VAL A 134 -2.72 11.46 11.93
N TYR A 135 -3.12 11.71 13.18
CA TYR A 135 -4.50 12.07 13.51
C TYR A 135 -4.87 13.48 13.03
N THR A 136 -4.01 14.44 13.24
CA THR A 136 -4.27 15.87 12.92
C THR A 136 -3.86 16.26 11.50
N GLY A 137 -2.90 15.54 10.92
CA GLY A 137 -2.12 16.02 9.79
C GLY A 137 -1.02 16.98 10.25
N VAL A 138 0.03 17.11 9.47
CA VAL A 138 1.16 18.00 9.79
C VAL A 138 1.82 18.54 8.53
N THR A 139 2.27 19.78 8.59
CA THR A 139 3.17 20.36 7.57
C THR A 139 4.59 20.37 8.12
N ARG A 140 5.51 19.76 7.39
CA ARG A 140 6.93 19.69 7.76
C ARG A 140 7.78 20.44 6.77
N ARG A 141 8.74 21.24 7.26
CA ARG A 141 9.76 21.88 6.46
C ARG A 141 10.97 20.98 6.36
N ILE A 142 11.44 20.73 5.13
CA ILE A 142 12.58 19.87 4.83
C ILE A 142 13.59 20.69 4.05
N SER A 143 14.82 20.74 4.54
CA SER A 143 15.94 21.38 3.84
C SER A 143 16.66 20.36 2.97
N ILE A 144 16.74 20.63 1.68
CA ILE A 144 17.42 19.77 0.70
C ILE A 144 18.64 20.51 0.21
N GLY A 145 19.81 19.89 0.41
CA GLY A 145 21.05 20.39 -0.15
C GLY A 145 21.04 20.25 -1.67
N SER A 146 21.44 21.30 -2.38
CA SER A 146 21.69 21.21 -3.83
C SER A 146 22.85 20.24 -4.04
N GLY A 147 22.61 19.08 -4.63
CA GLY A 147 23.63 18.05 -4.89
C GLY A 147 24.72 18.45 -5.91
N ARG A 148 24.93 19.74 -6.14
CA ARG A 148 26.01 20.28 -6.96
C ARG A 148 27.18 20.76 -6.07
N PRO A 149 28.41 20.25 -6.26
CA PRO A 149 29.58 20.76 -5.58
C PRO A 149 29.75 22.25 -5.88
N GLY A 150 29.75 23.09 -4.83
CA GLY A 150 29.97 24.53 -4.96
C GLY A 150 28.74 25.44 -4.87
N MET A 151 27.54 24.90 -4.79
CA MET A 151 26.32 25.67 -4.52
C MET A 151 25.69 25.27 -3.16
N ASN A 152 25.97 26.08 -2.15
CA ASN A 152 25.38 25.94 -0.81
C ASN A 152 23.91 26.48 -0.73
N ALA A 153 23.12 26.25 -1.74
CA ALA A 153 21.73 26.65 -1.72
C ALA A 153 20.89 25.51 -1.11
N ASN A 154 20.76 25.47 0.21
CA ASN A 154 19.72 24.70 0.86
C ASN A 154 18.37 25.28 0.46
N ARG A 155 17.52 24.45 -0.12
CA ARG A 155 16.13 24.81 -0.41
C ARG A 155 15.25 24.20 0.67
N ASP A 156 14.50 25.05 1.34
CA ASP A 156 13.47 24.62 2.28
C ASP A 156 12.18 24.35 1.52
N LEU A 157 11.67 23.14 1.65
CA LEU A 157 10.40 22.71 1.07
C LEU A 157 9.41 22.41 2.17
N GLU A 158 8.21 22.89 2.00
CA GLU A 158 7.10 22.53 2.88
C GLU A 158 6.37 21.31 2.33
N VAL A 159 6.30 20.26 3.15
CA VAL A 159 5.64 19.01 2.84
C VAL A 159 4.40 18.87 3.70
N GLN A 160 3.26 18.92 3.07
CA GLN A 160 1.99 18.70 3.75
C GLN A 160 1.70 17.19 3.80
N ILE A 161 1.64 16.66 5.02
CA ILE A 161 1.29 15.27 5.30
C ILE A 161 -0.18 15.23 5.70
N PRO A 162 -1.05 14.60 4.90
CA PRO A 162 -2.47 14.57 5.19
C PRO A 162 -2.79 13.68 6.38
N LYS A 163 -3.90 14.00 7.08
CA LYS A 163 -4.45 13.17 8.15
C LYS A 163 -4.74 11.74 7.67
N GLY A 164 -4.51 10.76 8.52
CA GLY A 164 -4.75 9.36 8.22
C GLY A 164 -3.69 8.70 7.35
N VAL A 165 -2.59 9.37 7.03
CA VAL A 165 -1.51 8.83 6.18
C VAL A 165 -1.07 7.45 6.68
N ARG A 166 -0.78 6.51 5.74
CA ARG A 166 -0.28 5.17 6.06
C ARG A 166 1.22 5.18 6.25
N ASP A 167 1.70 4.30 7.12
CA ASP A 167 3.14 4.02 7.22
C ASP A 167 3.69 3.54 5.87
N GLY A 168 4.91 3.94 5.52
CA GLY A 168 5.53 3.66 4.23
C GLY A 168 4.97 4.45 3.04
N ARG A 169 4.04 5.40 3.25
CA ARG A 169 3.51 6.23 2.15
C ARG A 169 4.62 7.07 1.55
N ARG A 170 4.73 7.03 0.22
CA ARG A 170 5.66 7.86 -0.55
C ARG A 170 4.96 9.13 -1.04
N ILE A 171 5.55 10.27 -0.72
CA ILE A 171 5.12 11.59 -1.19
C ILE A 171 6.15 12.06 -2.22
N ARG A 172 5.70 12.36 -3.43
CA ARG A 172 6.57 12.87 -4.49
C ARG A 172 6.38 14.36 -4.61
N LEU A 173 7.49 15.08 -4.59
CA LEU A 173 7.56 16.52 -4.75
C LEU A 173 8.40 16.84 -5.97
N ARG A 174 7.98 17.81 -6.76
CA ARG A 174 8.74 18.35 -7.90
C ARG A 174 8.86 19.85 -7.72
N PRO A 175 9.87 20.31 -6.99
CA PRO A 175 10.08 21.73 -6.76
C PRO A 175 10.50 22.48 -8.05
N ASP A 176 11.09 21.78 -9.00
CA ASP A 176 11.45 22.27 -10.35
C ASP A 176 11.43 21.11 -11.36
N GLU A 177 11.59 21.42 -12.66
CA GLU A 177 11.57 20.45 -13.76
C GLU A 177 12.67 19.40 -13.68
N ASN A 178 13.78 19.71 -13.01
CA ASN A 178 14.99 18.88 -12.96
C ASN A 178 15.17 18.16 -11.61
N THR A 179 14.27 18.33 -10.63
CA THR A 179 14.41 17.75 -9.30
C THR A 179 13.15 16.97 -8.92
N GLU A 180 13.31 15.67 -8.68
CA GLU A 180 12.28 14.81 -8.14
C GLU A 180 12.66 14.33 -6.75
N ILE A 181 11.81 14.59 -5.75
CA ILE A 181 12.04 14.22 -4.36
C ILE A 181 10.99 13.22 -3.95
N THR A 182 11.41 12.09 -3.46
CA THR A 182 10.52 11.07 -2.89
C THR A 182 10.74 10.98 -1.39
N ILE A 183 9.71 11.31 -0.63
CA ILE A 183 9.74 11.24 0.83
C ILE A 183 8.90 10.07 1.30
N THR A 184 9.51 9.17 2.06
CA THR A 184 8.82 8.04 2.68
C THR A 184 8.40 8.44 4.10
N VAL A 185 7.12 8.39 4.38
CA VAL A 185 6.55 8.66 5.70
C VAL A 185 6.72 7.42 6.56
N LYS A 186 7.37 7.56 7.73
CA LYS A 186 7.49 6.54 8.76
C LYS A 186 6.69 6.97 9.99
N VAL A 187 5.79 6.10 10.46
CA VAL A 187 4.99 6.37 11.65
C VAL A 187 5.67 5.71 12.86
N ARG A 188 6.02 6.52 13.85
CA ARG A 188 6.59 5.99 15.10
C ARG A 188 5.54 5.19 15.86
N SER A 189 5.99 4.12 16.53
CA SER A 189 5.16 3.36 17.46
C SER A 189 4.70 4.27 18.62
N ASP A 190 3.45 4.14 19.02
CA ASP A 190 2.87 4.84 20.18
C ASP A 190 2.75 3.83 21.34
N GLY A 191 3.11 4.25 22.55
CA GLY A 191 3.02 3.37 23.73
C GLY A 191 1.59 3.11 24.20
N ARG A 192 0.62 3.94 23.79
CA ARG A 192 -0.79 3.84 24.17
C ARG A 192 -1.60 3.02 23.18
N PHE A 193 -1.25 3.10 21.88
CA PHE A 193 -2.05 2.57 20.80
C PHE A 193 -1.22 1.72 19.83
N SER A 194 -1.77 0.58 19.43
CA SER A 194 -1.33 -0.18 18.28
C SER A 194 -2.26 0.11 17.11
N ARG A 195 -1.70 0.36 15.93
CA ARG A 195 -2.44 0.74 14.74
C ARG A 195 -2.77 -0.48 13.87
N ASP A 196 -4.02 -0.55 13.41
CA ASP A 196 -4.51 -1.54 12.46
C ASP A 196 -5.31 -0.81 11.35
N GLY A 197 -4.62 -0.40 10.30
CA GLY A 197 -5.20 0.44 9.25
C GLY A 197 -5.65 1.81 9.76
N ALA A 198 -6.94 2.07 9.74
CA ALA A 198 -7.57 3.24 10.36
C ALA A 198 -8.05 2.96 11.79
N ASN A 199 -8.07 1.69 12.23
CA ASN A 199 -8.46 1.35 13.57
C ASN A 199 -7.27 1.45 14.53
N LEU A 200 -7.60 1.64 15.80
CA LEU A 200 -6.64 1.63 16.91
C LEU A 200 -6.98 0.49 17.86
N ARG A 201 -5.96 -0.03 18.51
CA ARG A 201 -6.08 -0.99 19.62
C ARG A 201 -5.39 -0.42 20.83
N ALA A 202 -6.05 -0.48 21.97
CA ALA A 202 -5.49 -0.06 23.27
C ALA A 202 -5.73 -1.15 24.31
N VAL A 203 -4.84 -1.23 25.27
CA VAL A 203 -5.03 -2.07 26.47
C VAL A 203 -5.34 -1.13 27.64
N VAL A 204 -6.44 -1.38 28.33
CA VAL A 204 -6.87 -0.56 29.45
C VAL A 204 -6.84 -1.40 30.73
N ALA A 205 -6.17 -0.87 31.74
CA ALA A 205 -6.14 -1.46 33.07
C ALA A 205 -7.48 -1.19 33.79
N VAL A 206 -8.12 -2.25 34.25
CA VAL A 206 -9.40 -2.20 34.95
C VAL A 206 -9.24 -2.81 36.33
N PRO A 207 -9.67 -2.13 37.40
CA PRO A 207 -9.67 -2.71 38.75
C PRO A 207 -10.49 -4.01 38.80
N LEU A 208 -10.03 -5.00 39.55
CA LEU A 208 -10.70 -6.27 39.72
C LEU A 208 -12.19 -6.10 40.07
N LEU A 209 -12.50 -5.25 41.04
CA LEU A 209 -13.86 -5.02 41.49
C LEU A 209 -14.77 -4.44 40.40
N SER A 210 -14.24 -3.53 39.58
CA SER A 210 -14.98 -3.00 38.42
C SER A 210 -15.24 -4.08 37.36
N ALA A 211 -14.31 -5.02 37.17
CA ALA A 211 -14.53 -6.15 36.25
C ALA A 211 -15.59 -7.13 36.78
N VAL A 212 -15.60 -7.39 38.07
CA VAL A 212 -16.54 -8.32 38.73
C VAL A 212 -17.94 -7.72 38.85
N LEU A 213 -18.03 -6.51 39.39
CA LEU A 213 -19.30 -5.85 39.71
C LEU A 213 -19.89 -5.00 38.57
N GLY A 214 -19.08 -4.77 37.53
CA GLY A 214 -19.38 -3.79 36.50
C GLY A 214 -19.02 -2.38 36.93
N GLY A 215 -19.09 -1.45 36.00
CA GLY A 215 -18.84 -0.05 36.29
C GLY A 215 -18.30 0.73 35.10
N GLU A 216 -17.90 1.95 35.37
CA GLU A 216 -17.36 2.87 34.37
C GLU A 216 -15.83 2.89 34.43
N VAL A 217 -15.19 2.82 33.25
CA VAL A 217 -13.75 2.85 33.10
C VAL A 217 -13.35 3.89 32.07
N GLU A 218 -12.35 4.70 32.37
CA GLU A 218 -11.80 5.68 31.43
C GLU A 218 -10.88 5.03 30.42
N VAL A 219 -11.22 5.20 29.15
CA VAL A 219 -10.43 4.70 28.01
C VAL A 219 -9.72 5.87 27.35
N PRO A 220 -8.39 5.83 27.18
CA PRO A 220 -7.67 6.84 26.43
C PRO A 220 -8.04 6.79 24.96
N THR A 221 -8.18 7.96 24.34
CA THR A 221 -8.42 8.12 22.90
C THR A 221 -7.47 9.19 22.34
N MET A 222 -7.45 9.38 21.03
CA MET A 222 -6.64 10.44 20.40
C MET A 222 -7.10 11.86 20.78
N THR A 223 -8.34 12.00 21.26
CA THR A 223 -8.93 13.31 21.62
C THR A 223 -9.17 13.49 23.12
N GLY A 224 -8.54 12.68 23.96
CA GLY A 224 -8.74 12.70 25.40
C GLY A 224 -9.19 11.34 25.95
N ARG A 225 -10.10 11.32 26.93
CA ARG A 225 -10.62 10.10 27.55
C ARG A 225 -12.09 9.97 27.31
N VAL A 226 -12.56 8.74 27.22
CA VAL A 226 -13.98 8.39 27.06
C VAL A 226 -14.36 7.38 28.14
N ALA A 227 -15.48 7.60 28.79
CA ALA A 227 -16.06 6.67 29.73
C ALA A 227 -16.63 5.45 28.98
N LEU A 228 -16.21 4.26 29.39
CA LEU A 228 -16.68 2.98 28.88
C LEU A 228 -17.39 2.24 29.99
N GLN A 229 -18.68 1.96 29.81
CA GLN A 229 -19.44 1.12 30.74
C GLN A 229 -19.11 -0.34 30.46
N ILE A 230 -18.55 -1.02 31.46
CA ILE A 230 -18.26 -2.47 31.38
C ILE A 230 -19.31 -3.25 32.18
N PRO A 231 -19.84 -4.35 31.60
CA PRO A 231 -20.77 -5.22 32.31
C PRO A 231 -20.10 -5.97 33.47
N ALA A 232 -20.90 -6.30 34.48
CA ALA A 232 -20.44 -7.19 35.55
C ALA A 232 -20.00 -8.54 34.96
N GLY A 233 -18.98 -9.16 35.58
CA GLY A 233 -18.40 -10.42 35.10
C GLY A 233 -17.55 -10.29 33.84
N THR A 234 -17.05 -9.08 33.51
CA THR A 234 -16.18 -8.88 32.37
C THR A 234 -14.86 -9.62 32.57
N GLN A 235 -14.54 -10.52 31.63
CA GLN A 235 -13.34 -11.34 31.66
C GLN A 235 -12.09 -10.59 31.18
N ASN A 236 -10.92 -10.99 31.69
CA ASN A 236 -9.64 -10.50 31.19
C ASN A 236 -9.46 -10.81 29.71
N GLY A 237 -8.90 -9.85 28.95
CA GLY A 237 -8.73 -10.00 27.50
C GLY A 237 -9.98 -9.70 26.66
N ARG A 238 -11.14 -9.47 27.29
CA ARG A 238 -12.34 -9.08 26.55
C ARG A 238 -12.11 -7.74 25.84
N SER A 239 -12.53 -7.64 24.59
CA SER A 239 -12.36 -6.45 23.78
C SER A 239 -13.69 -5.73 23.55
N PHE A 240 -13.68 -4.41 23.69
CA PHE A 240 -14.80 -3.52 23.43
C PHE A 240 -14.48 -2.61 22.25
N LYS A 241 -15.48 -2.36 21.41
CA LYS A 241 -15.38 -1.50 20.25
C LYS A 241 -15.97 -0.13 20.55
N ILE A 242 -15.17 0.91 20.42
CA ILE A 242 -15.60 2.31 20.56
C ILE A 242 -15.60 2.92 19.15
N ARG A 243 -16.80 3.14 18.62
CA ARG A 243 -16.99 3.60 17.24
C ARG A 243 -16.45 5.02 17.03
N GLY A 244 -15.79 5.22 15.88
CA GLY A 244 -15.33 6.54 15.46
C GLY A 244 -14.20 7.13 16.30
N LYS A 245 -13.53 6.33 17.17
CA LYS A 245 -12.41 6.75 18.00
C LYS A 245 -11.05 6.24 17.52
N GLY A 246 -10.99 5.75 16.28
CA GLY A 246 -9.76 5.42 15.58
C GLY A 246 -9.15 6.61 14.84
N LEU A 247 -8.28 6.33 13.87
CA LEU A 247 -7.64 7.34 13.03
C LEU A 247 -8.57 7.80 11.90
N PRO A 248 -8.40 9.02 11.39
CA PRO A 248 -9.11 9.48 10.21
C PRO A 248 -8.75 8.60 9.00
N LYS A 249 -9.73 8.33 8.16
CA LYS A 249 -9.49 7.65 6.89
C LYS A 249 -9.00 8.64 5.85
N VAL A 250 -8.05 8.21 5.04
CA VAL A 250 -7.48 9.05 3.98
C VAL A 250 -8.58 9.48 3.00
N ASN A 251 -8.63 10.77 2.67
CA ASN A 251 -9.61 11.36 1.75
C ASN A 251 -11.08 11.18 2.16
N SER A 252 -11.36 11.08 3.44
CA SER A 252 -12.72 10.94 3.98
C SER A 252 -12.81 11.63 5.34
N ASP A 253 -13.99 12.15 5.66
CA ASP A 253 -14.27 12.69 6.99
C ASP A 253 -14.66 11.62 8.01
N SER A 254 -14.63 10.35 7.61
CA SER A 254 -14.90 9.23 8.50
C SER A 254 -13.66 8.79 9.27
N PHE A 255 -13.88 8.25 10.45
CA PHE A 255 -12.86 7.70 11.33
C PHE A 255 -12.96 6.16 11.38
N GLY A 256 -11.85 5.55 11.75
CA GLY A 256 -11.85 4.15 12.17
C GLY A 256 -12.39 4.00 13.60
N ASP A 257 -12.31 2.81 14.14
CA ASP A 257 -12.78 2.47 15.46
C ASP A 257 -11.61 2.20 16.41
N LEU A 258 -11.86 2.38 17.72
CA LEU A 258 -10.92 1.99 18.76
C LEU A 258 -11.39 0.65 19.38
N TYR A 259 -10.51 -0.34 19.38
CA TYR A 259 -10.71 -1.61 20.06
C TYR A 259 -9.92 -1.58 21.37
N THR A 260 -10.64 -1.66 22.49
CA THR A 260 -10.07 -1.61 23.83
C THR A 260 -10.10 -2.98 24.47
N THR A 261 -8.92 -3.54 24.75
CA THR A 261 -8.79 -4.83 25.44
C THR A 261 -8.65 -4.60 26.93
N ILE A 262 -9.47 -5.27 27.72
CA ILE A 262 -9.47 -5.18 29.18
C ILE A 262 -8.31 -5.96 29.73
N ASN A 263 -7.52 -5.34 30.58
CA ASN A 263 -6.48 -5.94 31.39
C ASN A 263 -6.83 -5.75 32.88
N ILE A 264 -7.29 -6.82 33.52
CA ILE A 264 -7.71 -6.75 34.92
C ILE A 264 -6.48 -6.59 35.80
N ARG A 265 -6.49 -5.55 36.63
CA ARG A 265 -5.47 -5.29 37.63
C ARG A 265 -5.94 -5.72 39.01
N LEU A 266 -5.13 -6.55 39.64
CA LEU A 266 -5.29 -6.88 41.04
C LEU A 266 -4.79 -5.68 41.90
N PRO A 267 -5.33 -5.49 43.10
CA PRO A 267 -4.78 -4.50 44.05
C PRO A 267 -3.34 -4.89 44.45
N ASP A 268 -2.45 -3.90 44.45
CA ASP A 268 -1.04 -4.11 44.79
C ASP A 268 -0.85 -4.48 46.28
N SER A 269 -1.74 -4.01 47.14
CA SER A 269 -1.78 -4.27 48.56
C SER A 269 -3.21 -4.37 49.07
N LEU A 270 -3.42 -5.18 50.11
CA LEU A 270 -4.70 -5.34 50.76
C LEU A 270 -4.55 -4.92 52.23
N ASN A 271 -5.47 -4.11 52.71
CA ASN A 271 -5.62 -3.87 54.15
C ASN A 271 -6.19 -5.15 54.85
N GLU A 272 -6.19 -5.17 56.19
CA GLU A 272 -6.66 -6.34 56.94
C GLU A 272 -8.11 -6.70 56.62
N ARG A 273 -8.96 -5.68 56.56
CA ARG A 273 -10.38 -5.87 56.27
C ARG A 273 -10.63 -6.37 54.87
N GLU A 274 -9.94 -5.87 53.85
CA GLU A 274 -10.03 -6.36 52.48
C GLU A 274 -9.58 -7.81 52.37
N ARG A 275 -8.48 -8.18 53.06
CA ARG A 275 -7.98 -9.53 53.12
C ARG A 275 -9.00 -10.49 53.70
N ASP A 276 -9.69 -10.10 54.78
CA ASP A 276 -10.70 -10.97 55.40
C ASP A 276 -11.93 -11.12 54.49
N LEU A 277 -12.36 -10.08 53.83
CA LEU A 277 -13.44 -10.17 52.85
C LEU A 277 -13.09 -11.08 51.64
N TYR A 278 -11.82 -11.04 51.17
CA TYR A 278 -11.37 -11.97 50.12
C TYR A 278 -11.31 -13.42 50.60
N LYS A 279 -10.96 -13.67 51.88
CA LYS A 279 -11.00 -15.04 52.46
C LYS A 279 -12.46 -15.51 52.53
N GLU A 280 -13.36 -14.70 53.05
CA GLU A 280 -14.79 -14.99 53.11
C GLU A 280 -15.37 -15.33 51.73
N LEU A 281 -15.05 -14.50 50.70
CA LEU A 281 -15.46 -14.76 49.33
C LEU A 281 -14.89 -16.07 48.76
N ARG A 282 -13.62 -16.40 49.07
CA ARG A 282 -13.00 -17.66 48.68
C ARG A 282 -13.74 -18.84 49.29
N ASP A 283 -14.06 -18.77 50.61
CA ASP A 283 -14.68 -19.87 51.33
C ASP A 283 -16.12 -20.10 50.86
N LEU A 284 -16.88 -19.02 50.54
CA LEU A 284 -18.18 -19.11 49.89
C LEU A 284 -18.11 -19.78 48.52
N ARG A 285 -17.10 -19.47 47.70
CA ARG A 285 -16.91 -20.10 46.40
C ARG A 285 -16.51 -21.55 46.47
N SER A 286 -15.65 -21.93 47.44
CA SER A 286 -15.25 -23.31 47.65
C SER A 286 -16.40 -24.17 48.15
N GLY A 287 -17.29 -23.65 49.00
CA GLY A 287 -18.52 -24.31 49.47
C GLY A 287 -19.51 -24.54 48.33
N ALA A 288 -19.68 -23.57 47.44
CA ALA A 288 -20.54 -23.70 46.28
C ALA A 288 -20.02 -24.70 45.21
N ALA A 289 -18.69 -24.86 45.10
CA ALA A 289 -18.09 -25.86 44.20
C ALA A 289 -18.34 -27.31 44.72
N LEU A 290 -18.27 -27.52 46.04
CA LEU A 290 -18.54 -28.82 46.65
C LEU A 290 -20.01 -29.21 46.55
N THR A 291 -20.97 -28.25 46.58
CA THR A 291 -22.39 -28.50 46.36
C THR A 291 -22.71 -28.86 44.92
N GLN A 292 -22.09 -28.24 43.94
CA GLN A 292 -22.28 -28.59 42.52
C GLN A 292 -21.70 -30.00 42.19
N GLU A 293 -20.53 -30.36 42.73
CA GLU A 293 -20.00 -31.72 42.53
C GLU A 293 -20.91 -32.80 43.15
N ASN A 294 -21.54 -32.48 44.27
CA ASN A 294 -22.49 -33.43 44.91
C ASN A 294 -23.82 -33.55 44.14
N ASP A 295 -24.34 -32.44 43.61
CA ASP A 295 -25.58 -32.47 42.79
C ASP A 295 -25.34 -33.19 41.46
N ASP A 296 -24.17 -33.04 40.83
CA ASP A 296 -23.81 -33.77 39.61
C ASP A 296 -23.53 -35.28 39.90
N ALA A 297 -23.04 -35.62 41.07
CA ALA A 297 -22.82 -37.01 41.47
C ALA A 297 -24.14 -37.73 41.80
N GLU A 298 -25.11 -37.04 42.42
CA GLU A 298 -26.45 -37.60 42.69
C GLU A 298 -27.25 -37.79 41.41
N ALA A 299 -27.15 -36.86 40.42
CA ALA A 299 -27.81 -37.00 39.12
C ALA A 299 -27.29 -38.20 38.30
N VAL A 300 -26.02 -38.56 38.44
CA VAL A 300 -25.42 -39.72 37.76
C VAL A 300 -25.85 -41.03 38.39
N VAL A 301 -26.09 -41.06 39.70
CA VAL A 301 -26.55 -42.27 40.41
C VAL A 301 -28.02 -42.57 40.13
N ASP A 302 -28.84 -41.55 39.94
CA ASP A 302 -30.28 -41.78 39.67
C ASP A 302 -30.52 -42.20 38.21
N ALA A 303 -29.71 -41.71 37.24
CA ALA A 303 -29.75 -42.15 35.85
C ALA A 303 -29.33 -43.63 35.63
N GLY A 304 -28.57 -44.22 36.58
CA GLY A 304 -28.14 -45.63 36.52
C GLY A 304 -29.14 -46.65 37.07
N LYS A 305 -30.26 -46.23 37.66
CA LYS A 305 -31.28 -47.11 38.21
C LYS A 305 -32.44 -47.44 37.27
N GLU A 306 -32.59 -46.72 36.15
CA GLU A 306 -33.68 -46.95 35.20
C GLU A 306 -33.37 -47.95 34.08
N GLU A 307 -32.14 -48.43 33.91
CA GLU A 307 -31.75 -49.40 32.87
C GLU A 307 -31.66 -50.88 33.35
N GLY A 308 -32.23 -51.20 34.49
CA GLY A 308 -32.08 -52.54 35.10
C GLY A 308 -33.34 -53.38 35.19
N ASP A 309 -34.46 -53.01 34.53
CA ASP A 309 -35.66 -53.86 34.59
C ASP A 309 -36.47 -53.79 33.26
N ALA A 310 -35.98 -54.55 32.27
CA ALA A 310 -36.75 -54.97 31.08
C ALA A 310 -36.11 -56.23 30.44
#